data_dc53b6f1e2e388d1bd43b37c525da5c3
#
_entry.id   dc53b6f1e2e388d1bd43b37c525da5c3
#
_cell.length_a   1.000
_cell.length_b   1.000
_cell.length_c   1.000
_cell.angle_alpha   90.00
_cell.angle_beta   90.00
_cell.angle_gamma   90.00
#
_symmetry.space_group_name_H-M   'P 1'
#
loop_
_entity.id
_entity.type
_entity.pdbx_description
1 polymer ?
#
loop_
_entity_poly.entity_id
_entity_poly.type
_entity_poly.pdbx_seq_one_letter_code
_entity_poly.pdbx_strand_id
1 'polypeptide(L)'
;GSAWSWMHAHPRPCCTLEQLKELIAWGDVIGAQKDDCSSQCIVYEVLASDVPGTFSLGGDLKLFVDLIRAGNREALLHYAVTCCDFLYEFSTHTKRPESMSISLVQGDALGGGFEGALAADVLIAERGTLMGFPEIKFDLFPGMGALTFLSRRVGVDRAYRMILSGNRYTAEQLHDWGVVDILAIPGEGVETVNAFI
;
A
#
# COMPACT_ATOMS: atom_id res chain seq x y z
N GLY A 1 -18.93 8.63 -5.99
CA GLY A 1 -17.82 8.65 -6.96
C GLY A 1 -16.57 8.02 -6.39
N SER A 2 -15.53 7.86 -7.21
CA SER A 2 -14.23 7.33 -6.82
C SER A 2 -13.12 8.34 -7.09
N ALA A 3 -12.15 8.41 -6.18
CA ALA A 3 -10.91 9.16 -6.35
C ALA A 3 -9.76 8.17 -6.53
N TRP A 4 -8.98 8.35 -7.59
CA TRP A 4 -7.86 7.48 -7.92
C TRP A 4 -6.54 8.19 -7.68
N SER A 5 -5.63 7.53 -6.98
CA SER A 5 -4.22 7.90 -6.90
C SER A 5 -3.38 6.88 -7.65
N TRP A 6 -2.71 7.34 -8.68
CA TRP A 6 -1.77 6.53 -9.45
C TRP A 6 -0.34 6.86 -9.02
N MET A 7 0.34 5.88 -8.46
CA MET A 7 1.75 6.03 -8.10
C MET A 7 2.63 5.98 -9.36
N HIS A 8 3.30 7.09 -9.64
CA HIS A 8 4.26 7.25 -10.74
C HIS A 8 5.69 7.14 -10.23
N ALA A 9 6.03 6.05 -9.58
CA ALA A 9 7.31 5.91 -8.89
C ALA A 9 8.50 5.92 -9.86
N HIS A 10 9.22 7.03 -9.92
CA HIS A 10 10.39 7.25 -10.77
C HIS A 10 11.54 7.88 -9.96
N PRO A 11 12.81 7.56 -10.18
CA PRO A 11 13.35 6.59 -11.16
C PRO A 11 13.29 5.13 -10.70
N ARG A 12 12.82 4.86 -9.52
CA ARG A 12 12.72 3.52 -8.93
C ARG A 12 11.32 3.31 -8.38
N PRO A 13 10.76 2.10 -8.51
CA PRO A 13 9.41 1.78 -8.02
C PRO A 13 9.41 1.52 -6.50
N CYS A 14 9.92 2.48 -5.73
CA CYS A 14 9.94 2.46 -4.28
C CYS A 14 9.31 3.74 -3.72
N CYS A 15 8.88 3.69 -2.47
CA CYS A 15 8.24 4.80 -1.80
C CYS A 15 9.28 5.85 -1.40
N THR A 16 9.43 6.89 -2.20
CA THR A 16 10.30 8.04 -1.87
C THR A 16 9.60 8.99 -0.92
N LEU A 17 10.36 9.84 -0.22
CA LEU A 17 9.76 10.87 0.64
C LEU A 17 8.88 11.85 -0.15
N GLU A 18 9.22 12.10 -1.42
CA GLU A 18 8.43 12.94 -2.32
C GLU A 18 7.08 12.29 -2.62
N GLN A 19 7.10 11.02 -3.04
CA GLN A 19 5.86 10.27 -3.28
C GLN A 19 4.96 10.18 -2.05
N LEU A 20 5.55 9.99 -0.84
CA LEU A 20 4.78 10.00 0.40
C LEU A 20 4.08 11.34 0.64
N LYS A 21 4.76 12.46 0.39
CA LYS A 21 4.15 13.79 0.51
C LYS A 21 3.02 14.00 -0.50
N GLU A 22 3.17 13.50 -1.72
CA GLU A 22 2.12 13.55 -2.73
C GLU A 22 0.90 12.73 -2.34
N LEU A 23 1.10 11.53 -1.80
CA LEU A 23 0.02 10.68 -1.29
C LEU A 23 -0.73 11.31 -0.11
N ILE A 24 0.00 11.94 0.83
CA ILE A 24 -0.61 12.67 1.94
C ILE A 24 -1.39 13.88 1.41
N ALA A 25 -0.82 14.65 0.48
CA ALA A 25 -1.49 15.80 -0.12
C ALA A 25 -2.75 15.39 -0.90
N TRP A 26 -2.73 14.23 -1.56
CA TRP A 26 -3.90 13.64 -2.20
C TRP A 26 -5.02 13.37 -1.17
N GLY A 27 -4.69 12.77 -0.04
CA GLY A 27 -5.64 12.58 1.07
C GLY A 27 -6.20 13.89 1.61
N ASP A 28 -5.35 14.96 1.72
CA ASP A 28 -5.79 16.30 2.15
C ASP A 28 -6.81 16.91 1.16
N VAL A 29 -6.56 16.77 -0.14
CA VAL A 29 -7.47 17.27 -1.19
C VAL A 29 -8.81 16.56 -1.13
N ILE A 30 -8.81 15.24 -0.96
CA ILE A 30 -10.04 14.45 -0.83
C ILE A 30 -10.78 14.85 0.45
N GLY A 31 -10.09 14.94 1.58
CA GLY A 31 -10.68 15.32 2.86
C GLY A 31 -11.26 16.74 2.91
N ALA A 32 -10.69 17.65 2.12
CA ALA A 32 -11.17 19.03 2.02
C ALA A 32 -12.42 19.20 1.15
N GLN A 33 -12.80 18.19 0.36
CA GLN A 33 -14.03 18.26 -0.44
C GLN A 33 -15.24 18.23 0.49
N LYS A 34 -15.95 19.34 0.56
CA LYS A 34 -17.21 19.43 1.31
C LYS A 34 -18.28 18.62 0.60
N ASP A 35 -19.09 17.92 1.38
CA ASP A 35 -20.34 17.32 0.91
C ASP A 35 -21.36 18.41 0.56
N ASP A 36 -21.14 19.07 -0.55
CA ASP A 36 -22.18 19.89 -1.15
C ASP A 36 -23.17 18.93 -1.84
N CYS A 37 -24.43 18.97 -1.45
CA CYS A 37 -25.49 18.07 -1.95
C CYS A 37 -25.66 18.12 -3.49
N SER A 38 -24.91 18.95 -4.17
CA SER A 38 -24.86 19.09 -5.63
C SER A 38 -23.64 18.41 -6.28
N SER A 39 -22.62 18.01 -5.51
CA SER A 39 -21.41 17.35 -6.01
C SER A 39 -21.42 15.84 -5.70
N GLN A 40 -20.87 15.04 -6.59
CA GLN A 40 -20.71 13.60 -6.36
C GLN A 40 -19.80 13.38 -5.16
N CYS A 41 -20.36 12.86 -4.06
CA CYS A 41 -19.58 12.47 -2.87
C CYS A 41 -18.54 11.40 -3.28
N ILE A 42 -17.28 11.55 -2.87
CA ILE A 42 -16.27 10.49 -3.03
C ILE A 42 -16.57 9.45 -1.96
N VAL A 43 -16.84 8.24 -2.40
CA VAL A 43 -17.15 7.08 -1.53
C VAL A 43 -16.00 6.08 -1.55
N TYR A 44 -15.20 6.08 -2.62
CA TYR A 44 -14.09 5.15 -2.81
C TYR A 44 -12.79 5.89 -3.08
N GLU A 45 -11.75 5.47 -2.35
CA GLU A 45 -10.38 5.97 -2.50
C GLU A 45 -9.52 4.83 -3.05
N VAL A 46 -9.08 4.93 -4.30
CA VAL A 46 -8.35 3.86 -4.98
C VAL A 46 -6.87 4.22 -5.10
N LEU A 47 -6.01 3.38 -4.54
CA LEU A 47 -4.56 3.45 -4.69
C LEU A 47 -4.11 2.41 -5.71
N ALA A 48 -3.45 2.85 -6.77
CA ALA A 48 -2.93 2.03 -7.85
C ALA A 48 -1.52 2.47 -8.26
N SER A 49 -0.88 1.75 -9.17
CA SER A 49 0.42 2.11 -9.75
C SER A 49 0.33 2.03 -11.28
N ASP A 50 0.98 2.97 -11.95
CA ASP A 50 1.17 2.94 -13.41
C ASP A 50 2.55 2.40 -13.82
N VAL A 51 3.35 1.98 -12.86
CA VAL A 51 4.66 1.36 -13.13
C VAL A 51 4.44 -0.07 -13.63
N PRO A 52 4.84 -0.40 -14.87
CA PRO A 52 4.61 -1.72 -15.43
C PRO A 52 5.19 -2.84 -14.56
N GLY A 53 4.34 -3.81 -14.17
CA GLY A 53 4.74 -4.98 -13.40
C GLY A 53 5.10 -4.71 -11.94
N THR A 54 4.90 -3.50 -11.44
CA THR A 54 5.23 -3.15 -10.06
C THR A 54 4.17 -2.25 -9.44
N PHE A 55 3.60 -2.67 -8.33
CA PHE A 55 2.80 -1.79 -7.48
C PHE A 55 3.73 -0.91 -6.63
N SER A 56 4.57 -1.52 -5.79
CA SER A 56 5.63 -0.83 -5.04
C SER A 56 6.61 -1.84 -4.46
N LEU A 57 7.92 -1.55 -4.54
CA LEU A 57 8.96 -2.36 -3.91
C LEU A 57 9.28 -1.93 -2.47
N GLY A 58 8.44 -1.07 -1.88
CA GLY A 58 8.56 -0.64 -0.49
C GLY A 58 9.53 0.52 -0.27
N GLY A 59 10.20 0.54 0.87
CA GLY A 59 11.05 1.65 1.29
C GLY A 59 12.24 1.94 0.36
N ASP A 60 12.68 3.19 0.33
CA ASP A 60 13.88 3.60 -0.41
C ASP A 60 15.16 3.14 0.30
N LEU A 61 15.59 1.90 0.03
CA LEU A 61 16.79 1.32 0.62
C LEU A 61 18.05 2.13 0.33
N LYS A 62 18.11 2.83 -0.82
CA LYS A 62 19.24 3.71 -1.12
C LYS A 62 19.28 4.89 -0.16
N LEU A 63 18.15 5.53 0.07
CA LEU A 63 18.03 6.60 1.05
C LEU A 63 18.43 6.11 2.44
N PHE A 64 18.01 4.91 2.85
CA PHE A 64 18.38 4.34 4.15
C PHE A 64 19.89 4.19 4.29
N VAL A 65 20.55 3.60 3.29
CA VAL A 65 22.01 3.44 3.29
C VAL A 65 22.72 4.79 3.37
N ASP A 66 22.28 5.78 2.60
CA ASP A 66 22.91 7.11 2.56
C ASP A 66 22.75 7.83 3.92
N LEU A 67 21.55 7.77 4.52
CA LEU A 67 21.27 8.39 5.83
C LEU A 67 22.00 7.69 6.98
N ILE A 68 22.08 6.36 6.96
CA ILE A 68 22.82 5.58 7.96
C ILE A 68 24.31 5.93 7.89
N ARG A 69 24.90 5.96 6.70
CA ARG A 69 26.33 6.34 6.51
C ARG A 69 26.62 7.75 6.96
N ALA A 70 25.67 8.66 6.75
CA ALA A 70 25.77 10.05 7.20
C ALA A 70 25.50 10.23 8.71
N GLY A 71 25.06 9.19 9.43
CA GLY A 71 24.62 9.30 10.83
C GLY A 71 23.38 10.17 11.01
N ASN A 72 22.61 10.39 9.94
CA ASN A 72 21.43 11.28 9.97
C ASN A 72 20.19 10.54 10.45
N ARG A 73 20.15 10.28 11.74
CA ARG A 73 19.03 9.61 12.40
C ARG A 73 17.71 10.40 12.28
N GLU A 74 17.78 11.73 12.31
CA GLU A 74 16.59 12.58 12.28
C GLU A 74 15.85 12.44 10.95
N ALA A 75 16.56 12.51 9.82
CA ALA A 75 15.95 12.34 8.50
C ALA A 75 15.38 10.92 8.30
N LEU A 76 16.08 9.88 8.84
CA LEU A 76 15.58 8.52 8.77
C LEU A 76 14.32 8.33 9.61
N LEU A 77 14.28 8.91 10.80
CA LEU A 77 13.08 8.90 11.65
C LEU A 77 11.92 9.66 10.99
N HIS A 78 12.19 10.82 10.42
CA HIS A 78 11.18 11.58 9.68
C HIS A 78 10.56 10.75 8.54
N TYR A 79 11.40 10.07 7.75
CA TYR A 79 10.90 9.18 6.70
C TYR A 79 9.99 8.07 7.28
N ALA A 80 10.44 7.39 8.33
CA ALA A 80 9.69 6.29 8.95
C ALA A 80 8.34 6.76 9.51
N VAL A 81 8.32 7.91 10.19
CA VAL A 81 7.08 8.52 10.72
C VAL A 81 6.14 8.89 9.58
N THR A 82 6.64 9.54 8.52
CA THR A 82 5.82 9.92 7.36
C THR A 82 5.18 8.69 6.70
N CYS A 83 5.91 7.57 6.59
CA CYS A 83 5.34 6.31 6.11
C CYS A 83 4.18 5.81 7.01
N CYS A 84 4.40 5.81 8.32
CA CYS A 84 3.38 5.36 9.27
C CYS A 84 2.14 6.27 9.26
N ASP A 85 2.35 7.59 9.20
CA ASP A 85 1.26 8.57 9.16
C ASP A 85 0.37 8.36 7.94
N PHE A 86 0.99 8.19 6.75
CA PHE A 86 0.23 7.89 5.53
C PHE A 86 -0.62 6.62 5.67
N LEU A 87 -0.02 5.51 6.12
CA LEU A 87 -0.75 4.25 6.26
C LEU A 87 -1.84 4.32 7.34
N TYR A 88 -1.57 5.05 8.43
CA TYR A 88 -2.56 5.28 9.46
C TYR A 88 -3.77 6.05 8.92
N GLU A 89 -3.54 7.16 8.23
CA GLU A 89 -4.60 7.95 7.61
C GLU A 89 -5.42 7.15 6.60
N PHE A 90 -4.73 6.42 5.71
CA PHE A 90 -5.36 5.60 4.67
C PHE A 90 -6.19 4.45 5.24
N SER A 91 -5.72 3.81 6.32
CA SER A 91 -6.40 2.66 6.95
C SER A 91 -7.50 3.03 7.94
N THR A 92 -7.54 4.28 8.41
CA THR A 92 -8.51 4.74 9.43
C THR A 92 -9.50 5.75 8.90
N HIS A 93 -9.33 6.18 7.65
CA HIS A 93 -10.19 7.19 6.98
C HIS A 93 -10.35 8.46 7.80
N THR A 94 -9.28 8.90 8.51
CA THR A 94 -9.34 10.05 9.42
C THR A 94 -9.78 11.34 8.73
N LYS A 95 -9.46 11.47 7.44
CA LYS A 95 -9.85 12.63 6.63
C LYS A 95 -11.23 12.49 5.99
N ARG A 96 -11.71 11.25 5.83
CA ARG A 96 -13.00 10.95 5.19
C ARG A 96 -13.62 9.66 5.74
N PRO A 97 -14.27 9.72 6.91
CA PRO A 97 -14.77 8.53 7.63
C PRO A 97 -15.81 7.71 6.86
N GLU A 98 -16.46 8.29 5.87
CA GLU A 98 -17.51 7.65 5.05
C GLU A 98 -16.95 6.97 3.80
N SER A 99 -15.65 7.14 3.49
CA SER A 99 -15.03 6.52 2.32
C SER A 99 -14.59 5.07 2.61
N MET A 100 -14.41 4.31 1.55
CA MET A 100 -13.80 2.98 1.54
C MET A 100 -12.53 3.03 0.72
N SER A 101 -11.43 2.51 1.26
CA SER A 101 -10.16 2.43 0.56
C SER A 101 -10.02 1.12 -0.22
N ILE A 102 -9.49 1.22 -1.42
CA ILE A 102 -9.20 0.10 -2.31
C ILE A 102 -7.75 0.18 -2.74
N SER A 103 -6.99 -0.90 -2.61
CA SER A 103 -5.68 -1.04 -3.25
C SER A 103 -5.82 -1.95 -4.46
N LEU A 104 -5.42 -1.45 -5.64
CA LEU A 104 -5.35 -2.22 -6.87
C LEU A 104 -3.89 -2.59 -7.17
N VAL A 105 -3.54 -3.85 -6.95
CA VAL A 105 -2.20 -4.39 -7.15
C VAL A 105 -2.11 -5.04 -8.53
N GLN A 106 -1.51 -4.32 -9.48
CA GLN A 106 -1.32 -4.73 -10.87
C GLN A 106 0.12 -5.20 -11.16
N GLY A 107 0.94 -5.35 -10.15
CA GLY A 107 2.32 -5.79 -10.22
C GLY A 107 2.86 -6.10 -8.83
N ASP A 108 4.15 -6.42 -8.73
CA ASP A 108 4.75 -6.84 -7.46
C ASP A 108 4.61 -5.78 -6.36
N ALA A 109 4.18 -6.21 -5.17
CA ALA A 109 4.08 -5.39 -3.96
C ALA A 109 4.93 -6.01 -2.85
N LEU A 110 6.07 -5.39 -2.53
CA LEU A 110 7.04 -5.96 -1.60
C LEU A 110 7.31 -5.03 -0.42
N GLY A 111 7.50 -5.62 0.76
CA GLY A 111 7.82 -4.88 1.97
C GLY A 111 6.80 -3.79 2.27
N GLY A 112 7.26 -2.55 2.45
CA GLY A 112 6.39 -1.40 2.65
C GLY A 112 5.35 -1.20 1.56
N GLY A 113 5.60 -1.65 0.32
CA GLY A 113 4.60 -1.66 -0.75
C GLY A 113 3.45 -2.62 -0.47
N PHE A 114 3.74 -3.79 0.09
CA PHE A 114 2.70 -4.72 0.50
C PHE A 114 2.00 -4.25 1.78
N GLU A 115 2.71 -3.58 2.72
CA GLU A 115 2.07 -2.92 3.87
C GLU A 115 1.07 -1.87 3.41
N GLY A 116 1.43 -1.06 2.40
CA GLY A 116 0.54 -0.09 1.77
C GLY A 116 -0.70 -0.72 1.14
N ALA A 117 -0.52 -1.81 0.41
CA ALA A 117 -1.64 -2.55 -0.16
C ALA A 117 -2.58 -3.14 0.90
N LEU A 118 -2.03 -3.67 1.99
CA LEU A 118 -2.79 -4.26 3.10
C LEU A 118 -3.53 -3.23 3.97
N ALA A 119 -3.13 -1.97 3.91
CA ALA A 119 -3.76 -0.89 4.69
C ALA A 119 -5.17 -0.54 4.17
N ALA A 120 -5.48 -0.88 2.92
CA ALA A 120 -6.80 -0.67 2.35
C ALA A 120 -7.85 -1.63 2.93
N ASP A 121 -9.12 -1.20 2.92
CA ASP A 121 -10.27 -2.05 3.28
C ASP A 121 -10.41 -3.21 2.31
N VAL A 122 -10.23 -2.95 1.02
CA VAL A 122 -10.34 -3.94 -0.05
C VAL A 122 -9.03 -4.03 -0.83
N LEU A 123 -8.49 -5.23 -0.94
CA LEU A 123 -7.30 -5.53 -1.72
C LEU A 123 -7.69 -6.33 -2.97
N ILE A 124 -7.60 -5.67 -4.10
CA ILE A 124 -7.80 -6.26 -5.43
C ILE A 124 -6.43 -6.50 -6.05
N ALA A 125 -6.15 -7.69 -6.53
CA ALA A 125 -4.87 -7.99 -7.16
C ALA A 125 -5.03 -8.76 -8.47
N GLU A 126 -4.23 -8.38 -9.46
CA GLU A 126 -4.15 -9.14 -10.71
C GLU A 126 -3.43 -10.48 -10.49
N ARG A 127 -3.93 -11.52 -11.14
CA ARG A 127 -3.34 -12.86 -11.10
C ARG A 127 -1.88 -12.83 -11.53
N GLY A 128 -1.05 -13.64 -10.84
CA GLY A 128 0.37 -13.76 -11.13
C GLY A 128 1.25 -12.69 -10.47
N THR A 129 0.68 -11.63 -9.86
CA THR A 129 1.47 -10.66 -9.08
C THR A 129 2.03 -11.30 -7.82
N LEU A 130 3.20 -10.83 -7.37
CA LEU A 130 3.89 -11.35 -6.19
C LEU A 130 3.86 -10.32 -5.06
N MET A 131 3.49 -10.78 -3.88
CA MET A 131 3.46 -9.94 -2.67
C MET A 131 4.18 -10.65 -1.51
N GLY A 132 4.83 -9.88 -0.63
CA GLY A 132 5.52 -10.45 0.52
C GLY A 132 6.42 -9.47 1.25
N PHE A 133 7.04 -9.97 2.32
CA PHE A 133 7.90 -9.18 3.22
C PHE A 133 9.33 -9.70 3.16
N PRO A 134 10.18 -9.20 2.24
CA PRO A 134 11.56 -9.66 2.12
C PRO A 134 12.52 -9.07 3.16
N GLU A 135 12.06 -8.19 4.06
CA GLU A 135 12.87 -7.40 4.99
C GLU A 135 13.81 -8.25 5.83
N ILE A 136 13.37 -9.41 6.29
CA ILE A 136 14.20 -10.32 7.09
C ILE A 136 15.48 -10.78 6.37
N LYS A 137 15.49 -10.76 5.04
CA LYS A 137 16.66 -11.10 4.23
C LYS A 137 17.74 -10.02 4.21
N PHE A 138 17.43 -8.84 4.78
CA PHE A 138 18.30 -7.67 4.85
C PHE A 138 18.52 -7.25 6.31
N ASP A 139 18.27 -8.13 7.28
CA ASP A 139 18.33 -7.85 8.72
C ASP A 139 17.41 -6.70 9.15
N LEU A 140 16.29 -6.51 8.42
CA LEU A 140 15.23 -5.58 8.72
C LEU A 140 13.93 -6.33 9.06
N PHE A 141 12.91 -5.59 9.45
CA PHE A 141 11.54 -6.10 9.59
C PHE A 141 10.54 -5.09 9.00
N PRO A 142 9.37 -5.52 8.55
CA PRO A 142 8.33 -4.61 8.09
C PRO A 142 7.79 -3.79 9.27
N GLY A 143 7.90 -2.46 9.20
CA GLY A 143 7.71 -1.56 10.34
C GLY A 143 6.51 -0.62 10.25
N MET A 144 5.68 -0.73 9.19
CA MET A 144 4.59 0.22 8.94
C MET A 144 3.19 -0.39 9.19
N GLY A 145 3.11 -1.58 9.78
CA GLY A 145 1.84 -2.19 10.15
C GLY A 145 1.58 -3.58 9.60
N ALA A 146 2.58 -4.23 8.98
CA ALA A 146 2.45 -5.58 8.40
C ALA A 146 1.75 -6.57 9.33
N LEU A 147 2.22 -6.69 10.58
CA LEU A 147 1.62 -7.61 11.53
C LEU A 147 0.17 -7.21 11.85
N THR A 148 -0.10 -5.93 12.01
CA THR A 148 -1.44 -5.42 12.35
C THR A 148 -2.44 -5.72 11.24
N PHE A 149 -2.10 -5.36 10.00
CA PHE A 149 -3.01 -5.54 8.87
C PHE A 149 -3.16 -7.01 8.49
N LEU A 150 -2.04 -7.74 8.42
CA LEU A 150 -2.05 -9.14 8.00
C LEU A 150 -2.75 -10.04 9.03
N SER A 151 -2.51 -9.81 10.34
CA SER A 151 -3.15 -10.63 11.38
C SER A 151 -4.66 -10.47 11.44
N ARG A 152 -5.20 -9.32 11.03
CA ARG A 152 -6.65 -9.11 10.90
C ARG A 152 -7.27 -9.98 9.80
N ARG A 153 -6.50 -10.30 8.76
CA ARG A 153 -6.96 -11.10 7.61
C ARG A 153 -6.75 -12.62 7.81
N VAL A 154 -5.59 -13.02 8.34
CA VAL A 154 -5.18 -14.44 8.37
C VAL A 154 -4.88 -14.99 9.77
N GLY A 155 -5.07 -14.19 10.80
CA GLY A 155 -4.70 -14.53 12.17
C GLY A 155 -3.20 -14.38 12.45
N VAL A 156 -2.87 -14.26 13.75
CA VAL A 156 -1.52 -13.90 14.21
C VAL A 156 -0.45 -14.90 13.80
N ASP A 157 -0.72 -16.20 13.95
CA ASP A 157 0.25 -17.26 13.66
C ASP A 157 0.69 -17.27 12.20
N ARG A 158 -0.26 -17.17 11.28
CA ARG A 158 0.03 -17.16 9.84
C ARG A 158 0.76 -15.87 9.47
N ALA A 159 0.33 -14.73 10.01
CA ALA A 159 0.97 -13.45 9.79
C ALA A 159 2.46 -13.49 10.19
N TYR A 160 2.77 -13.99 11.38
CA TYR A 160 4.15 -14.18 11.82
C TYR A 160 4.96 -15.08 10.89
N ARG A 161 4.42 -16.23 10.51
CA ARG A 161 5.12 -17.15 9.57
C ARG A 161 5.40 -16.49 8.23
N MET A 162 4.45 -15.72 7.68
CA MET A 162 4.64 -15.02 6.42
C MET A 162 5.75 -13.96 6.54
N ILE A 163 5.71 -13.12 7.58
CA ILE A 163 6.71 -12.08 7.82
C ILE A 163 8.11 -12.68 8.03
N LEU A 164 8.23 -13.67 8.91
CA LEU A 164 9.53 -14.26 9.28
C LEU A 164 10.11 -15.15 8.17
N SER A 165 9.31 -15.63 7.22
CA SER A 165 9.81 -16.43 6.11
C SER A 165 10.58 -15.60 5.08
N GLY A 166 10.26 -14.33 4.93
CA GLY A 166 10.76 -13.49 3.85
C GLY A 166 10.33 -13.97 2.45
N ASN A 167 9.33 -14.84 2.36
CA ASN A 167 8.85 -15.36 1.09
C ASN A 167 7.93 -14.39 0.36
N ARG A 168 7.85 -14.58 -0.95
CA ARG A 168 6.85 -13.95 -1.81
C ARG A 168 5.78 -14.97 -2.14
N TYR A 169 4.55 -14.52 -2.24
CA TYR A 169 3.37 -15.33 -2.51
C TYR A 169 2.64 -14.75 -3.70
N THR A 170 2.01 -15.60 -4.52
CA THR A 170 1.19 -15.12 -5.63
C THR A 170 -0.14 -14.56 -5.13
N ALA A 171 -0.77 -13.70 -5.93
CA ALA A 171 -2.09 -13.15 -5.63
C ALA A 171 -3.12 -14.27 -5.37
N GLU A 172 -3.04 -15.38 -6.12
CA GLU A 172 -3.92 -16.54 -5.96
C GLU A 172 -3.74 -17.21 -4.60
N GLN A 173 -2.47 -17.46 -4.18
CA GLN A 173 -2.20 -18.03 -2.86
C GLN A 173 -2.73 -17.12 -1.73
N LEU A 174 -2.53 -15.82 -1.89
CA LEU A 174 -3.00 -14.82 -0.92
C LEU A 174 -4.53 -14.70 -0.90
N HIS A 175 -5.19 -14.87 -2.04
CA HIS A 175 -6.64 -14.94 -2.13
C HIS A 175 -7.18 -16.21 -1.42
N ASP A 176 -6.58 -17.37 -1.68
CA ASP A 176 -6.97 -18.62 -1.01
C ASP A 176 -6.82 -18.53 0.53
N TRP A 177 -5.93 -17.66 1.01
CA TRP A 177 -5.74 -17.43 2.44
C TRP A 177 -6.59 -16.27 3.01
N GLY A 178 -7.34 -15.56 2.17
CA GLY A 178 -8.16 -14.42 2.57
C GLY A 178 -7.37 -13.13 2.80
N VAL A 179 -6.18 -13.00 2.20
CA VAL A 179 -5.40 -11.76 2.20
C VAL A 179 -5.83 -10.85 1.06
N VAL A 180 -5.95 -11.38 -0.15
CA VAL A 180 -6.51 -10.70 -1.31
C VAL A 180 -8.02 -10.93 -1.33
N ASP A 181 -8.80 -9.88 -1.44
CA ASP A 181 -10.25 -9.96 -1.43
C ASP A 181 -10.81 -10.34 -2.81
N ILE A 182 -10.24 -9.79 -3.88
CA ILE A 182 -10.70 -10.02 -5.25
C ILE A 182 -9.51 -10.27 -6.17
N LEU A 183 -9.60 -11.33 -6.99
CA LEU A 183 -8.64 -11.61 -8.05
C LEU A 183 -9.13 -11.02 -9.37
N ALA A 184 -8.33 -10.14 -9.96
CA ALA A 184 -8.54 -9.62 -11.29
C ALA A 184 -7.78 -10.44 -12.36
N ILE A 185 -8.29 -10.45 -13.57
CA ILE A 185 -7.58 -10.96 -14.74
C ILE A 185 -6.43 -9.98 -15.05
N PRO A 186 -5.23 -10.45 -15.45
CA PRO A 186 -4.14 -9.57 -15.80
C PRO A 186 -4.54 -8.56 -16.88
N GLY A 187 -4.35 -7.26 -16.59
CA GLY A 187 -4.74 -6.15 -17.44
C GLY A 187 -6.20 -5.69 -17.29
N GLU A 188 -7.01 -6.37 -16.48
CA GLU A 188 -8.42 -6.00 -16.21
C GLU A 188 -8.64 -5.51 -14.78
N GLY A 189 -7.58 -5.07 -14.10
CA GLY A 189 -7.66 -4.62 -12.72
C GLY A 189 -8.57 -3.40 -12.55
N VAL A 190 -8.47 -2.43 -13.45
CA VAL A 190 -9.31 -1.21 -13.42
C VAL A 190 -10.79 -1.54 -13.64
N GLU A 191 -11.08 -2.42 -14.60
CA GLU A 191 -12.44 -2.91 -14.87
C GLU A 191 -12.99 -3.66 -13.67
N THR A 192 -12.16 -4.45 -12.98
CA THR A 192 -12.54 -5.17 -11.76
C THR A 192 -12.89 -4.19 -10.63
N VAL A 193 -12.09 -3.14 -10.43
CA VAL A 193 -12.42 -2.09 -9.46
C VAL A 193 -13.73 -1.40 -9.84
N ASN A 194 -13.88 -1.00 -11.10
CA ASN A 194 -15.10 -0.33 -11.58
C ASN A 194 -16.36 -1.20 -11.47
N ALA A 195 -16.22 -2.52 -11.56
CA ALA A 195 -17.33 -3.45 -11.35
C ALA A 195 -17.67 -3.66 -9.87
N PHE A 196 -16.69 -3.43 -8.96
CA PHE A 196 -16.88 -3.52 -7.52
C PHE A 196 -17.59 -2.28 -6.96
N ILE A 197 -17.30 -1.06 -7.46
CA ILE A 197 -17.85 0.22 -6.99
C ILE A 197 -19.15 0.59 -7.73
#